data_6689779a8a5b7911c03f7be83767109e
#
_entry.id   6689779a8a5b7911c03f7be83767109e
#
_cell.length_a   1.000
_cell.length_b   1.000
_cell.length_c   1.000
_cell.angle_alpha   90.00
_cell.angle_beta   90.00
_cell.angle_gamma   90.00
#
_symmetry.space_group_name_H-M   'P 1'
#
loop_
_entity.id
_entity.type
_entity.pdbx_description
1 polymer ?
#
loop_
_entity_poly.entity_id
_entity_poly.type
_entity_poly.pdbx_seq_one_letter_code
_entity_poly.pdbx_strand_id
1 'polypeptide(L)'
;MLKIWGRDTSSNVQKALWAAEEIGLDYERVDIGGPFGGLDDPNFRALNPNGKVPVINHDGSILWESNAITRYLAGLDPSGKLWPTNAHQAALADQWMDWCNSHLWGPFPTVIIGLLRTPPEDRDDDAIASANETLEAEWAVLDAQLAKMPFVAGDNFSVGDIPAGVFAWRRYELPIQRNDLPHLDAWYARLKERPAFKKIVMTPLR
;
A
#
# COMPACT_ATOMS: atom_id res chain seq x y z
N MET A 1 -11.99 18.74 -7.52
CA MET A 1 -10.65 18.30 -7.97
C MET A 1 -9.92 17.62 -6.81
N LEU A 2 -9.31 16.47 -7.06
CA LEU A 2 -8.57 15.72 -6.02
C LEU A 2 -7.13 16.25 -5.92
N LYS A 3 -6.69 16.58 -4.70
CA LYS A 3 -5.30 16.91 -4.38
C LYS A 3 -4.76 15.92 -3.37
N ILE A 4 -3.55 15.38 -3.60
CA ILE A 4 -2.91 14.36 -2.77
C ILE A 4 -1.55 14.86 -2.30
N TRP A 5 -1.35 15.00 -0.98
CA TRP A 5 -0.07 15.32 -0.39
C TRP A 5 0.70 14.05 -0.03
N GLY A 6 1.92 13.96 -0.55
CA GLY A 6 2.85 12.89 -0.24
C GLY A 6 3.78 12.56 -1.39
N ARG A 7 4.99 12.11 -1.03
CA ARG A 7 5.97 11.63 -2.02
C ARG A 7 5.54 10.31 -2.63
N ASP A 8 5.84 10.09 -3.90
CA ASP A 8 5.52 8.89 -4.67
C ASP A 8 6.16 7.59 -4.16
N THR A 9 7.29 7.70 -3.45
CA THR A 9 8.01 6.54 -2.88
C THR A 9 7.44 6.05 -1.55
N SER A 10 6.47 6.77 -0.96
CA SER A 10 5.80 6.31 0.26
C SER A 10 4.80 5.21 -0.03
N SER A 11 4.95 4.04 0.61
CA SER A 11 4.01 2.93 0.49
C SER A 11 2.56 3.34 0.80
N ASN A 12 2.37 4.19 1.81
CA ASN A 12 1.03 4.67 2.16
C ASN A 12 0.45 5.65 1.14
N VAL A 13 1.29 6.48 0.52
CA VAL A 13 0.86 7.38 -0.57
C VAL A 13 0.52 6.58 -1.82
N GLN A 14 1.31 5.56 -2.15
CA GLN A 14 1.07 4.70 -3.30
C GLN A 14 -0.28 3.99 -3.26
N LYS A 15 -0.80 3.64 -2.07
CA LYS A 15 -2.15 3.07 -1.93
C LYS A 15 -3.22 4.03 -2.48
N ALA A 16 -3.17 5.30 -2.08
CA ALA A 16 -4.11 6.32 -2.53
C ALA A 16 -3.95 6.63 -4.03
N LEU A 17 -2.71 6.78 -4.50
CA LEU A 17 -2.42 7.04 -5.91
C LEU A 17 -2.88 5.89 -6.80
N TRP A 18 -2.64 4.64 -6.38
CA TRP A 18 -3.06 3.47 -7.15
C TRP A 18 -4.58 3.37 -7.22
N ALA A 19 -5.30 3.60 -6.11
CA ALA A 19 -6.77 3.63 -6.13
C ALA A 19 -7.31 4.70 -7.08
N ALA A 20 -6.73 5.91 -7.07
CA ALA A 20 -7.14 6.98 -8.00
C ALA A 20 -6.91 6.60 -9.47
N GLU A 21 -5.75 6.01 -9.79
CA GLU A 21 -5.43 5.55 -11.14
C GLU A 21 -6.34 4.41 -11.62
N GLU A 22 -6.72 3.47 -10.74
CA GLU A 22 -7.61 2.36 -11.11
C GLU A 22 -9.01 2.84 -11.54
N ILE A 23 -9.47 3.94 -10.98
CA ILE A 23 -10.79 4.51 -11.31
C ILE A 23 -10.70 5.65 -12.35
N GLY A 24 -9.49 5.97 -12.83
CA GLY A 24 -9.27 7.05 -13.80
C GLY A 24 -9.58 8.44 -13.25
N LEU A 25 -9.40 8.67 -11.93
CA LEU A 25 -9.64 9.96 -11.32
C LEU A 25 -8.42 10.86 -11.43
N ASP A 26 -8.56 12.01 -12.06
CA ASP A 26 -7.52 13.02 -12.16
C ASP A 26 -7.19 13.62 -10.80
N TYR A 27 -5.90 13.79 -10.53
CA TYR A 27 -5.41 14.37 -9.28
C TYR A 27 -4.17 15.25 -9.47
N GLU A 28 -4.00 16.22 -8.58
CA GLU A 28 -2.77 16.96 -8.37
C GLU A 28 -2.01 16.33 -7.20
N ARG A 29 -0.74 15.92 -7.41
CA ARG A 29 0.12 15.46 -6.32
C ARG A 29 1.06 16.57 -5.85
N VAL A 30 1.16 16.73 -4.53
CA VAL A 30 2.08 17.66 -3.89
C VAL A 30 3.14 16.89 -3.13
N ASP A 31 4.39 17.05 -3.50
CA ASP A 31 5.52 16.42 -2.81
C ASP A 31 5.70 17.00 -1.42
N ILE A 32 5.65 16.12 -0.40
CA ILE A 32 5.88 16.43 1.01
C ILE A 32 6.33 15.16 1.75
N GLY A 33 7.10 15.35 2.81
CA GLY A 33 7.67 14.27 3.62
C GLY A 33 8.94 13.66 3.03
N GLY A 34 9.73 12.98 3.87
CA GLY A 34 11.05 12.47 3.50
C GLY A 34 11.97 13.60 3.04
N PRO A 35 12.58 13.50 1.83
CA PRO A 35 13.52 14.52 1.35
C PRO A 35 12.88 15.89 1.08
N PHE A 36 11.56 15.96 0.95
CA PHE A 36 10.83 17.22 0.71
C PHE A 36 10.49 17.98 1.99
N GLY A 37 10.64 17.37 3.18
CA GLY A 37 10.28 18.01 4.46
C GLY A 37 8.80 18.36 4.57
N GLY A 38 8.48 19.41 5.33
CA GLY A 38 7.16 20.03 5.40
C GLY A 38 6.12 19.35 6.30
N LEU A 39 6.43 18.19 6.91
CA LEU A 39 5.47 17.47 7.76
C LEU A 39 5.14 18.21 9.07
N ASP A 40 6.04 19.09 9.52
CA ASP A 40 5.88 19.90 10.73
C ASP A 40 5.35 21.31 10.43
N ASP A 41 5.12 21.66 9.15
CA ASP A 41 4.52 22.94 8.77
C ASP A 41 3.12 23.06 9.40
N PRO A 42 2.81 24.18 10.10
CA PRO A 42 1.50 24.39 10.73
C PRO A 42 0.32 24.24 9.76
N ASN A 43 0.48 24.66 8.50
CA ASN A 43 -0.59 24.52 7.51
C ASN A 43 -0.82 23.07 7.15
N PHE A 44 0.25 22.25 7.05
CA PHE A 44 0.08 20.81 6.82
C PHE A 44 -0.48 20.09 8.06
N ARG A 45 -0.01 20.49 9.26
CA ARG A 45 -0.54 19.98 10.53
C ARG A 45 -2.02 20.31 10.73
N ALA A 46 -2.51 21.42 10.18
CA ALA A 46 -3.93 21.74 10.17
C ALA A 46 -4.77 20.79 9.30
N LEU A 47 -4.17 20.20 8.25
CA LEU A 47 -4.80 19.16 7.41
C LEU A 47 -4.75 17.78 8.08
N ASN A 48 -3.61 17.43 8.70
CA ASN A 48 -3.41 16.18 9.42
C ASN A 48 -2.59 16.40 10.69
N PRO A 49 -3.23 16.38 11.87
CA PRO A 49 -2.54 16.64 13.15
C PRO A 49 -1.41 15.64 13.45
N ASN A 50 -1.44 14.45 12.83
CA ASN A 50 -0.37 13.45 12.99
C ASN A 50 0.91 13.80 12.21
N GLY A 51 0.89 14.77 11.27
CA GLY A 51 2.03 15.12 10.45
C GLY A 51 2.53 13.96 9.59
N LYS A 52 1.61 13.18 9.04
CA LYS A 52 1.93 12.00 8.20
C LYS A 52 1.23 12.09 6.85
N VAL A 53 1.81 11.44 5.86
CA VAL A 53 1.25 11.29 4.52
C VAL A 53 0.70 9.87 4.32
N PRO A 54 -0.31 9.71 3.43
CA PRO A 54 -0.99 10.69 2.60
C PRO A 54 -2.00 11.56 3.36
N VAL A 55 -2.29 12.73 2.78
CA VAL A 55 -3.50 13.52 3.03
C VAL A 55 -4.13 13.79 1.69
N ILE A 56 -5.46 13.82 1.62
CA ILE A 56 -6.17 14.28 0.44
C ILE A 56 -7.10 15.45 0.76
N ASN A 57 -7.34 16.28 -0.25
CA ASN A 57 -8.47 17.19 -0.32
C ASN A 57 -9.24 16.88 -1.59
N HIS A 58 -10.49 16.47 -1.44
CA HIS A 58 -11.38 16.27 -2.56
C HIS A 58 -12.56 17.22 -2.44
N ASP A 59 -12.53 18.28 -3.25
CA ASP A 59 -13.56 19.33 -3.28
C ASP A 59 -13.90 19.91 -1.87
N GLY A 60 -12.86 20.18 -1.08
CA GLY A 60 -12.98 20.72 0.28
C GLY A 60 -13.01 19.67 1.39
N SER A 61 -13.24 18.42 1.09
CA SER A 61 -13.21 17.31 2.06
C SER A 61 -11.78 16.84 2.30
N ILE A 62 -11.30 17.01 3.54
CA ILE A 62 -9.95 16.58 3.95
C ILE A 62 -10.03 15.19 4.58
N LEU A 63 -9.20 14.25 4.09
CA LEU A 63 -9.05 12.92 4.66
C LEU A 63 -7.57 12.58 4.85
N TRP A 64 -7.29 11.84 5.90
CA TRP A 64 -6.01 11.21 6.18
C TRP A 64 -6.23 9.75 6.62
N GLU A 65 -5.19 8.97 6.86
CA GLU A 65 -5.11 7.51 6.91
C GLU A 65 -5.22 6.87 5.52
N SER A 66 -4.12 6.23 5.12
CA SER A 66 -3.98 5.69 3.76
C SER A 66 -5.08 4.70 3.36
N ASN A 67 -5.46 3.79 4.28
CA ASN A 67 -6.52 2.83 4.00
C ASN A 67 -7.91 3.50 3.95
N ALA A 68 -8.18 4.50 4.81
CA ALA A 68 -9.43 5.27 4.75
C ALA A 68 -9.56 6.03 3.42
N ILE A 69 -8.47 6.67 2.99
CA ILE A 69 -8.39 7.34 1.69
C ILE A 69 -8.62 6.34 0.55
N THR A 70 -7.96 5.18 0.59
CA THR A 70 -8.09 4.15 -0.44
C THR A 70 -9.52 3.62 -0.53
N ARG A 71 -10.20 3.38 0.61
CA ARG A 71 -11.63 3.02 0.66
C ARG A 71 -12.51 4.10 0.07
N TYR A 72 -12.28 5.35 0.45
CA TYR A 72 -13.01 6.49 -0.07
C TYR A 72 -12.91 6.59 -1.58
N LEU A 73 -11.69 6.55 -2.12
CA LEU A 73 -11.46 6.63 -3.57
C LEU A 73 -12.09 5.43 -4.30
N ALA A 74 -11.92 4.21 -3.76
CA ALA A 74 -12.55 3.03 -4.32
C ALA A 74 -14.09 3.12 -4.33
N GLY A 75 -14.69 3.77 -3.33
CA GLY A 75 -16.13 4.03 -3.26
C GLY A 75 -16.64 5.04 -4.30
N LEU A 76 -15.74 5.80 -4.93
CA LEU A 76 -16.09 6.70 -6.04
C LEU A 76 -16.16 5.96 -7.40
N ASP A 77 -15.74 4.68 -7.46
CA ASP A 77 -15.81 3.90 -8.69
C ASP A 77 -17.26 3.63 -9.09
N PRO A 78 -17.76 4.24 -10.19
CA PRO A 78 -19.16 4.08 -10.61
C PRO A 78 -19.45 2.64 -11.09
N SER A 79 -18.42 1.86 -11.41
CA SER A 79 -18.57 0.46 -11.82
C SER A 79 -18.79 -0.48 -10.65
N GLY A 80 -18.46 -0.06 -9.41
CA GLY A 80 -18.51 -0.90 -8.21
C GLY A 80 -17.52 -2.07 -8.22
N LYS A 81 -16.53 -2.05 -9.11
CA LYS A 81 -15.53 -3.15 -9.22
C LYS A 81 -14.44 -3.02 -8.19
N LEU A 82 -13.96 -1.81 -7.94
CA LEU A 82 -12.89 -1.59 -6.97
C LEU A 82 -13.39 -1.73 -5.54
N TRP A 83 -14.57 -1.12 -5.24
CA TRP A 83 -15.28 -1.34 -3.97
C TRP A 83 -16.60 -2.09 -4.25
N PRO A 84 -16.69 -3.38 -3.87
CA PRO A 84 -17.88 -4.17 -4.16
C PRO A 84 -19.16 -3.57 -3.55
N THR A 85 -20.25 -3.55 -4.29
CA THR A 85 -21.54 -3.04 -3.82
C THR A 85 -22.25 -3.97 -2.87
N ASN A 86 -21.97 -5.28 -2.93
CA ASN A 86 -22.47 -6.26 -1.98
C ASN A 86 -21.69 -6.13 -0.66
N ALA A 87 -22.40 -5.95 0.45
CA ALA A 87 -21.80 -5.73 1.77
C ALA A 87 -20.87 -6.87 2.22
N HIS A 88 -21.20 -8.13 1.92
CA HIS A 88 -20.34 -9.24 2.28
C HIS A 88 -19.04 -9.25 1.47
N GLN A 89 -19.12 -9.02 0.16
CA GLN A 89 -17.93 -8.91 -0.71
C GLN A 89 -17.07 -7.69 -0.33
N ALA A 90 -17.70 -6.58 0.01
CA ALA A 90 -16.97 -5.40 0.51
C ALA A 90 -16.23 -5.73 1.82
N ALA A 91 -16.88 -6.42 2.75
CA ALA A 91 -16.24 -6.84 4.00
C ALA A 91 -15.08 -7.83 3.77
N LEU A 92 -15.20 -8.75 2.80
CA LEU A 92 -14.09 -9.64 2.42
C LEU A 92 -12.89 -8.87 1.85
N ALA A 93 -13.11 -7.81 1.08
CA ALA A 93 -12.02 -6.95 0.60
C ALA A 93 -11.42 -6.11 1.74
N ASP A 94 -12.27 -5.56 2.59
CA ASP A 94 -11.90 -4.69 3.69
C ASP A 94 -11.07 -5.40 4.77
N GLN A 95 -11.40 -6.65 5.10
CA GLN A 95 -10.62 -7.44 6.06
C GLN A 95 -9.14 -7.57 5.65
N TRP A 96 -8.84 -7.67 4.35
CA TRP A 96 -7.46 -7.74 3.87
C TRP A 96 -6.75 -6.40 3.91
N MET A 97 -7.47 -5.28 3.80
CA MET A 97 -6.89 -3.95 4.05
C MET A 97 -6.47 -3.79 5.52
N ASP A 98 -7.32 -4.22 6.45
CA ASP A 98 -7.04 -4.16 7.89
C ASP A 98 -5.98 -5.18 8.29
N TRP A 99 -6.00 -6.39 7.71
CA TRP A 99 -4.94 -7.38 7.89
C TRP A 99 -3.57 -6.82 7.51
N CYS A 100 -3.44 -6.12 6.37
CA CYS A 100 -2.18 -5.49 5.99
C CYS A 100 -1.67 -4.48 7.04
N ASN A 101 -2.58 -3.72 7.67
CA ASN A 101 -2.19 -2.76 8.70
C ASN A 101 -1.78 -3.43 10.02
N SER A 102 -2.45 -4.51 10.40
CA SER A 102 -2.21 -5.16 11.69
C SER A 102 -1.07 -6.19 11.63
N HIS A 103 -0.81 -6.79 10.48
CA HIS A 103 0.14 -7.90 10.34
C HIS A 103 1.42 -7.51 9.56
N LEU A 104 1.28 -6.84 8.41
CA LEU A 104 2.46 -6.47 7.62
C LEU A 104 3.12 -5.18 8.10
N TRP A 105 2.34 -4.18 8.53
CA TRP A 105 2.88 -2.87 8.88
C TRP A 105 3.82 -2.89 10.09
N GLY A 106 3.62 -3.77 11.07
CA GLY A 106 4.46 -3.84 12.27
C GLY A 106 5.94 -4.11 11.97
N PRO A 107 6.28 -5.25 11.37
CA PRO A 107 7.67 -5.61 11.07
C PRO A 107 8.25 -4.89 9.83
N PHE A 108 7.40 -4.41 8.93
CA PHE A 108 7.80 -3.82 7.66
C PHE A 108 8.77 -2.61 7.76
N PRO A 109 8.57 -1.63 8.68
CA PRO A 109 9.50 -0.51 8.83
C PRO A 109 10.93 -0.95 9.16
N THR A 110 11.12 -1.99 9.98
CA THR A 110 12.46 -2.51 10.34
C THR A 110 13.21 -2.96 9.08
N VAL A 111 12.56 -3.71 8.21
CA VAL A 111 13.16 -4.19 6.96
C VAL A 111 13.44 -3.03 5.99
N ILE A 112 12.45 -2.17 5.76
CA ILE A 112 12.57 -1.07 4.78
C ILE A 112 13.58 -0.01 5.22
N ILE A 113 13.54 0.41 6.48
CA ILE A 113 14.46 1.43 6.99
C ILE A 113 15.86 0.83 7.06
N GLY A 114 16.00 -0.39 7.59
CA GLY A 114 17.27 -1.05 7.70
C GLY A 114 17.98 -1.22 6.35
N LEU A 115 17.27 -1.66 5.32
CA LEU A 115 17.89 -1.95 4.02
C LEU A 115 18.05 -0.72 3.12
N LEU A 116 17.13 0.24 3.18
CA LEU A 116 17.11 1.37 2.22
C LEU A 116 17.61 2.69 2.80
N ARG A 117 17.63 2.87 4.13
CA ARG A 117 17.91 4.17 4.75
C ARG A 117 19.02 4.12 5.78
N THR A 118 19.37 2.94 6.28
CA THR A 118 20.44 2.75 7.25
C THR A 118 21.72 2.39 6.49
N PRO A 119 22.85 3.10 6.70
CA PRO A 119 24.15 2.72 6.16
C PRO A 119 24.49 1.27 6.54
N PRO A 120 25.18 0.51 5.68
CA PRO A 120 25.47 -0.91 5.94
C PRO A 120 26.15 -1.18 7.28
N GLU A 121 27.04 -0.28 7.68
CA GLU A 121 27.81 -0.38 8.95
C GLU A 121 26.95 -0.15 10.20
N ASP A 122 25.78 0.48 10.08
CA ASP A 122 24.88 0.79 11.19
C ASP A 122 23.65 -0.12 11.23
N ARG A 123 23.58 -1.13 10.34
CA ARG A 123 22.43 -2.03 10.24
C ARG A 123 22.40 -3.04 11.38
N ASP A 124 21.24 -3.27 11.91
CA ASP A 124 20.92 -4.41 12.76
C ASP A 124 20.40 -5.55 11.88
N ASP A 125 21.33 -6.35 11.34
CA ASP A 125 20.98 -7.43 10.43
C ASP A 125 20.16 -8.52 11.11
N ASP A 126 20.33 -8.76 12.41
CA ASP A 126 19.55 -9.73 13.18
C ASP A 126 18.09 -9.24 13.33
N ALA A 127 17.89 -7.97 13.64
CA ALA A 127 16.55 -7.38 13.70
C ALA A 127 15.86 -7.39 12.32
N ILE A 128 16.59 -7.10 11.23
CA ILE A 128 16.09 -7.18 9.86
C ILE A 128 15.68 -8.60 9.50
N ALA A 129 16.53 -9.60 9.82
CA ALA A 129 16.24 -11.01 9.55
C ALA A 129 14.99 -11.48 10.31
N SER A 130 14.90 -11.19 11.62
CA SER A 130 13.74 -11.54 12.44
C SER A 130 12.44 -10.89 11.96
N ALA A 131 12.49 -9.60 11.59
CA ALA A 131 11.33 -8.90 11.02
C ALA A 131 10.91 -9.50 9.67
N ASN A 132 11.89 -9.89 8.83
CA ASN A 132 11.62 -10.55 7.57
C ASN A 132 10.99 -11.94 7.75
N GLU A 133 11.45 -12.71 8.71
CA GLU A 133 10.88 -14.03 9.05
C GLU A 133 9.41 -13.89 9.46
N THR A 134 9.09 -12.87 10.27
CA THR A 134 7.71 -12.53 10.63
C THR A 134 6.88 -12.17 9.39
N LEU A 135 7.41 -11.34 8.49
CA LEU A 135 6.71 -10.99 7.24
C LEU A 135 6.49 -12.21 6.35
N GLU A 136 7.46 -13.12 6.23
CA GLU A 136 7.31 -14.31 5.40
C GLU A 136 6.27 -15.29 5.97
N ALA A 137 6.11 -15.36 7.29
CA ALA A 137 5.02 -16.11 7.90
C ALA A 137 3.64 -15.50 7.55
N GLU A 138 3.52 -14.18 7.56
CA GLU A 138 2.28 -13.51 7.15
C GLU A 138 2.02 -13.65 5.65
N TRP A 139 3.06 -13.58 4.80
CA TRP A 139 2.90 -13.85 3.37
C TRP A 139 2.40 -15.27 3.09
N ALA A 140 2.78 -16.25 3.90
CA ALA A 140 2.25 -17.62 3.79
C ALA A 140 0.73 -17.69 4.10
N VAL A 141 0.21 -16.85 5.00
CA VAL A 141 -1.23 -16.72 5.23
C VAL A 141 -1.94 -16.21 3.98
N LEU A 142 -1.37 -15.19 3.33
CA LEU A 142 -1.93 -14.65 2.09
C LEU A 142 -1.82 -15.67 0.93
N ASP A 143 -0.72 -16.41 0.81
CA ASP A 143 -0.55 -17.47 -0.20
C ASP A 143 -1.64 -18.55 -0.07
N ALA A 144 -1.92 -18.99 1.17
CA ALA A 144 -2.96 -19.96 1.45
C ALA A 144 -4.38 -19.46 1.07
N GLN A 145 -4.62 -18.15 1.15
CA GLN A 145 -5.86 -17.54 0.65
C GLN A 145 -5.88 -17.54 -0.88
N LEU A 146 -4.78 -17.13 -1.51
CA LEU A 146 -4.64 -17.04 -2.97
C LEU A 146 -4.63 -18.42 -3.66
N ALA A 147 -4.39 -19.49 -2.92
CA ALA A 147 -4.61 -20.87 -3.40
C ALA A 147 -6.09 -21.16 -3.72
N LYS A 148 -7.02 -20.41 -3.15
CA LYS A 148 -8.47 -20.64 -3.28
C LYS A 148 -9.11 -19.72 -4.34
N MET A 149 -8.48 -18.59 -4.63
CA MET A 149 -9.03 -17.57 -5.52
C MET A 149 -7.92 -16.68 -6.11
N PRO A 150 -8.14 -16.08 -7.29
CA PRO A 150 -7.10 -15.33 -7.98
C PRO A 150 -6.72 -13.98 -7.32
N PHE A 151 -7.60 -13.38 -6.51
CA PHE A 151 -7.37 -12.13 -5.78
C PHE A 151 -7.80 -12.30 -4.32
N VAL A 152 -7.35 -11.40 -3.44
CA VAL A 152 -7.48 -11.57 -1.98
C VAL A 152 -8.93 -11.75 -1.50
N ALA A 153 -9.90 -11.17 -2.20
CA ALA A 153 -11.32 -11.19 -1.82
C ALA A 153 -12.23 -11.94 -2.81
N GLY A 154 -11.69 -12.59 -3.84
CA GLY A 154 -12.51 -13.32 -4.81
C GLY A 154 -11.88 -13.41 -6.21
N ASP A 155 -12.74 -13.52 -7.22
CA ASP A 155 -12.33 -13.73 -8.61
C ASP A 155 -11.81 -12.47 -9.30
N ASN A 156 -12.09 -11.29 -8.73
CA ASN A 156 -11.75 -10.02 -9.33
C ASN A 156 -10.87 -9.19 -8.39
N PHE A 157 -9.99 -8.38 -9.01
CA PHE A 157 -9.22 -7.35 -8.31
C PHE A 157 -10.16 -6.39 -7.57
N SER A 158 -9.79 -6.06 -6.33
CA SER A 158 -10.56 -5.17 -5.47
C SER A 158 -9.63 -4.29 -4.62
N VAL A 159 -10.22 -3.38 -3.86
CA VAL A 159 -9.52 -2.52 -2.91
C VAL A 159 -8.67 -3.32 -1.90
N GLY A 160 -9.05 -4.56 -1.58
CA GLY A 160 -8.30 -5.43 -0.67
C GLY A 160 -6.90 -5.79 -1.19
N ASP A 161 -6.72 -5.83 -2.52
CA ASP A 161 -5.43 -6.16 -3.14
C ASP A 161 -4.44 -4.98 -3.09
N ILE A 162 -4.91 -3.74 -2.93
CA ILE A 162 -4.08 -2.54 -3.04
C ILE A 162 -3.01 -2.47 -1.95
N PRO A 163 -3.32 -2.54 -0.64
CA PRO A 163 -2.29 -2.48 0.39
C PRO A 163 -1.28 -3.62 0.30
N ALA A 164 -1.78 -4.85 0.13
CA ALA A 164 -0.92 -6.04 -0.01
C ALA A 164 -0.01 -5.93 -1.24
N GLY A 165 -0.52 -5.46 -2.38
CA GLY A 165 0.26 -5.28 -3.60
C GLY A 165 1.39 -4.26 -3.47
N VAL A 166 1.15 -3.16 -2.74
CA VAL A 166 2.19 -2.17 -2.44
C VAL A 166 3.31 -2.77 -1.59
N PHE A 167 2.99 -3.64 -0.61
CA PHE A 167 4.00 -4.34 0.18
C PHE A 167 4.68 -5.46 -0.61
N ALA A 168 3.94 -6.18 -1.46
CA ALA A 168 4.49 -7.23 -2.30
C ALA A 168 5.58 -6.70 -3.25
N TRP A 169 5.39 -5.53 -3.87
CA TRP A 169 6.44 -4.89 -4.66
C TRP A 169 7.76 -4.83 -3.90
N ARG A 170 7.73 -4.42 -2.63
CA ARG A 170 8.92 -4.31 -1.79
C ARG A 170 9.49 -5.67 -1.42
N ARG A 171 8.66 -6.66 -1.14
CA ARG A 171 9.11 -8.04 -0.91
C ARG A 171 9.91 -8.58 -2.08
N TYR A 172 9.49 -8.28 -3.31
CA TYR A 172 10.17 -8.78 -4.51
C TYR A 172 11.40 -7.98 -4.92
N GLU A 173 11.44 -6.68 -4.62
CA GLU A 173 12.55 -5.81 -5.00
C GLU A 173 13.67 -5.71 -3.95
N LEU A 174 13.38 -6.02 -2.69
CA LEU A 174 14.39 -5.98 -1.63
C LEU A 174 15.28 -7.24 -1.65
N PRO A 175 16.56 -7.12 -1.29
CA PRO A 175 17.49 -8.25 -1.16
C PRO A 175 17.26 -9.02 0.14
N ILE A 176 16.08 -9.58 0.32
CA ILE A 176 15.66 -10.37 1.48
C ILE A 176 15.46 -11.83 1.12
N GLN A 177 15.61 -12.72 2.10
CA GLN A 177 15.24 -14.12 1.94
C GLN A 177 13.72 -14.24 1.79
N ARG A 178 13.27 -15.05 0.82
CA ARG A 178 11.85 -15.28 0.54
C ARG A 178 11.54 -16.76 0.59
N ASN A 179 10.37 -17.09 1.15
CA ASN A 179 9.81 -18.42 1.05
C ASN A 179 9.24 -18.67 -0.36
N ASP A 180 9.18 -19.94 -0.74
CA ASP A 180 8.51 -20.36 -1.97
C ASP A 180 6.98 -20.32 -1.75
N LEU A 181 6.32 -19.34 -2.35
CA LEU A 181 4.89 -19.03 -2.20
C LEU A 181 4.24 -18.91 -3.59
N PRO A 182 3.94 -20.03 -4.25
CA PRO A 182 3.58 -20.04 -5.66
C PRO A 182 2.25 -19.33 -6.00
N HIS A 183 1.30 -19.31 -5.07
CA HIS A 183 0.02 -18.63 -5.29
C HIS A 183 0.17 -17.11 -5.13
N LEU A 184 1.01 -16.68 -4.18
CA LEU A 184 1.42 -15.28 -4.03
C LEU A 184 2.17 -14.79 -5.27
N ASP A 185 3.09 -15.59 -5.81
CA ASP A 185 3.84 -15.29 -7.04
C ASP A 185 2.90 -15.12 -8.24
N ALA A 186 1.92 -16.02 -8.38
CA ALA A 186 0.92 -15.96 -9.44
C ALA A 186 0.00 -14.73 -9.32
N TRP A 187 -0.41 -14.38 -8.10
CA TRP A 187 -1.19 -13.15 -7.84
C TRP A 187 -0.37 -11.90 -8.13
N TYR A 188 0.88 -11.85 -7.67
CA TYR A 188 1.78 -10.73 -7.93
C TYR A 188 2.05 -10.55 -9.44
N ALA A 189 2.17 -11.64 -10.19
CA ALA A 189 2.27 -11.58 -11.65
C ALA A 189 1.04 -10.91 -12.28
N ARG A 190 -0.19 -11.23 -11.79
CA ARG A 190 -1.43 -10.57 -12.24
C ARG A 190 -1.44 -9.07 -11.90
N LEU A 191 -0.95 -8.67 -10.73
CA LEU A 191 -0.86 -7.25 -10.38
C LEU A 191 0.09 -6.50 -11.32
N LYS A 192 1.23 -7.10 -11.68
CA LYS A 192 2.20 -6.49 -12.61
C LYS A 192 1.63 -6.22 -14.00
N GLU A 193 0.56 -6.88 -14.41
CA GLU A 193 -0.08 -6.59 -15.70
C GLU A 193 -0.98 -5.34 -15.66
N ARG A 194 -1.37 -4.87 -14.47
CA ARG A 194 -2.23 -3.69 -14.32
C ARG A 194 -1.48 -2.39 -14.64
N PRO A 195 -2.00 -1.55 -15.56
CA PRO A 195 -1.34 -0.28 -15.91
C PRO A 195 -1.12 0.65 -14.72
N ALA A 196 -2.13 0.76 -13.82
CA ALA A 196 -2.05 1.59 -12.63
C ALA A 196 -0.97 1.09 -11.65
N PHE A 197 -0.82 -0.23 -11.45
CA PHE A 197 0.25 -0.81 -10.64
C PHE A 197 1.63 -0.49 -11.22
N LYS A 198 1.81 -0.69 -12.53
CA LYS A 198 3.06 -0.36 -13.24
C LYS A 198 3.44 1.11 -13.02
N LYS A 199 2.48 2.02 -13.22
CA LYS A 199 2.69 3.48 -13.12
C LYS A 199 3.02 3.94 -11.71
N ILE A 200 2.33 3.42 -10.71
CA ILE A 200 2.35 3.96 -9.34
C ILE A 200 3.27 3.17 -8.43
N VAL A 201 3.25 1.85 -8.48
CA VAL A 201 3.91 1.00 -7.49
C VAL A 201 5.28 0.52 -7.96
N MET A 202 5.43 0.17 -9.25
CA MET A 202 6.69 -0.33 -9.81
C MET A 202 7.69 0.81 -10.04
N THR A 203 8.00 1.53 -8.97
CA THR A 203 8.96 2.63 -8.95
C THR A 203 10.21 2.23 -8.17
N PRO A 204 11.40 2.79 -8.47
CA PRO A 204 12.61 2.49 -7.71
C PRO A 204 12.41 2.71 -6.21
N LEU A 205 12.84 1.76 -5.39
CA LEU A 205 12.80 1.88 -3.93
C LEU A 205 13.86 2.88 -3.44
N ARG A 206 13.46 3.82 -2.56
CA ARG A 206 14.32 4.88 -2.00
C ARG A 206 13.98 5.15 -0.54
#